data_a95739d478a3cfcc32f2a5e21665f6e6
#
_entry.id   a95739d478a3cfcc32f2a5e21665f6e6
#
_cell.length_a   1.000
_cell.length_b   1.000
_cell.length_c   1.000
_cell.angle_alpha   90.00
_cell.angle_beta   90.00
_cell.angle_gamma   90.00
#
_symmetry.space_group_name_H-M   'P 1'
#
loop_
_entity.id
_entity.type
_entity.pdbx_description
1 polymer ?
#
loop_
_entity_poly.entity_id
_entity_poly.type
_entity_poly.pdbx_seq_one_letter_code
_entity_poly.pdbx_strand_id
1 'polypeptide(L)'
;MTTRTSSKKTPLWQSIANDLTNDLSEGRYTPGDQLPTESQLAARFGVNRHTVRRALADLADQGLVLSRRGAGVFVRQIPTDYPIGTRVRFHQNIRAAGRLPSRKILTLETRAADTDEAESLALATGAFVHVSKGQSLADGMPVAFFTSVFPAALLPQLPEHLSRTSSVTKALKACGIPDYTRASTRITTHRATPTL
;
A
#
# COMPACT_ATOMS: atom_id res chain seq x y z
N MET A 1 -3.08 24.38 42.44
CA MET A 1 -2.74 22.95 42.29
C MET A 1 -2.62 22.67 40.81
N THR A 2 -1.42 22.65 40.28
CA THR A 2 -1.15 22.50 38.83
C THR A 2 -0.78 21.05 38.57
N THR A 3 -1.68 20.29 37.98
CA THR A 3 -1.44 18.90 37.61
C THR A 3 -0.52 18.85 36.38
N ARG A 4 0.72 18.50 36.60
CA ARG A 4 1.71 18.18 35.55
C ARG A 4 1.28 16.90 34.85
N THR A 5 0.73 17.02 33.65
CA THR A 5 0.50 15.89 32.78
C THR A 5 1.86 15.38 32.30
N SER A 6 2.32 14.27 32.85
CA SER A 6 3.52 13.56 32.44
C SER A 6 3.26 12.94 31.06
N SER A 7 3.79 13.53 30.01
CA SER A 7 3.81 12.87 28.68
C SER A 7 4.67 11.61 28.81
N LYS A 8 4.06 10.44 28.71
CA LYS A 8 4.73 9.14 28.72
C LYS A 8 5.67 9.09 27.50
N LYS A 9 6.97 9.28 27.74
CA LYS A 9 8.01 9.21 26.71
C LYS A 9 7.94 7.82 26.06
N THR A 10 7.62 7.75 24.76
CA THR A 10 7.58 6.49 24.01
C THR A 10 8.90 5.75 24.19
N PRO A 11 8.91 4.47 24.59
CA PRO A 11 10.14 3.70 24.72
C PRO A 11 10.94 3.69 23.42
N LEU A 12 12.27 3.81 23.50
CA LEU A 12 13.16 3.95 22.37
C LEU A 12 13.04 2.79 21.38
N TRP A 13 12.82 1.56 21.87
CA TRP A 13 12.60 0.40 21.01
C TRP A 13 11.30 0.49 20.19
N GLN A 14 10.24 1.13 20.73
CA GLN A 14 9.00 1.37 19.99
C GLN A 14 9.19 2.40 18.88
N SER A 15 9.97 3.45 19.13
CA SER A 15 10.31 4.42 18.10
C SER A 15 11.03 3.73 16.95
N ILE A 16 12.01 2.86 17.24
CA ILE A 16 12.74 2.09 16.23
C ILE A 16 11.81 1.14 15.48
N ALA A 17 10.89 0.45 16.17
CA ALA A 17 9.92 -0.43 15.53
C ALA A 17 9.01 0.36 14.57
N ASN A 18 8.53 1.54 14.97
CA ASN A 18 7.73 2.40 14.12
C ASN A 18 8.51 2.90 12.89
N ASP A 19 9.77 3.32 13.09
CA ASP A 19 10.62 3.78 11.97
C ASP A 19 10.87 2.66 10.96
N LEU A 20 11.14 1.44 11.42
CA LEU A 20 11.30 0.27 10.56
C LEU A 20 9.97 -0.10 9.87
N THR A 21 8.83 0.01 10.56
CA THR A 21 7.51 -0.18 9.94
C THR A 21 7.26 0.85 8.84
N ASN A 22 7.66 2.09 9.04
CA ASN A 22 7.59 3.12 8.01
C ASN A 22 8.52 2.79 6.83
N ASP A 23 9.76 2.36 7.09
CA ASP A 23 10.70 1.92 6.05
C ASP A 23 10.11 0.79 5.18
N LEU A 24 9.41 -0.17 5.82
CA LEU A 24 8.68 -1.24 5.13
C LEU A 24 7.51 -0.68 4.31
N SER A 25 6.71 0.21 4.88
CA SER A 25 5.55 0.80 4.20
C SER A 25 5.93 1.70 3.03
N GLU A 26 7.10 2.33 3.09
CA GLU A 26 7.67 3.16 2.02
C GLU A 26 8.39 2.34 0.95
N GLY A 27 8.49 1.01 1.14
CA GLY A 27 9.13 0.10 0.18
C GLY A 27 10.66 0.14 0.20
N ARG A 28 11.29 0.65 1.26
CA ARG A 28 12.76 0.57 1.44
C ARG A 28 13.23 -0.87 1.58
N TYR A 29 12.39 -1.70 2.15
CA TYR A 29 12.58 -3.14 2.22
C TYR A 29 11.31 -3.81 1.69
N THR A 30 11.47 -4.72 0.75
CA THR A 30 10.36 -5.45 0.13
C THR A 30 10.20 -6.85 0.74
N PRO A 31 9.04 -7.50 0.61
CA PRO A 31 8.84 -8.86 1.09
C PRO A 31 9.90 -9.82 0.57
N GLY A 32 10.60 -10.49 1.49
CA GLY A 32 11.74 -11.37 1.20
C GLY A 32 13.10 -10.75 1.42
N ASP A 33 13.21 -9.43 1.50
CA ASP A 33 14.48 -8.76 1.77
C ASP A 33 14.97 -9.06 3.17
N GLN A 34 16.31 -9.11 3.31
CA GLN A 34 16.96 -9.17 4.60
C GLN A 34 17.10 -7.76 5.18
N LEU A 35 16.61 -7.56 6.41
CA LEU A 35 16.86 -6.33 7.15
C LEU A 35 18.35 -6.23 7.54
N PRO A 36 18.86 -5.00 7.72
CA PRO A 36 20.20 -4.82 8.24
C PRO A 36 20.38 -5.55 9.58
N THR A 37 21.60 -6.01 9.84
CA THR A 37 21.93 -6.73 11.07
C THR A 37 21.66 -5.89 12.33
N GLU A 38 21.45 -6.55 13.48
CA GLU A 38 21.29 -5.86 14.77
C GLU A 38 22.40 -4.81 15.02
N SER A 39 23.62 -5.10 14.57
CA SER A 39 24.77 -4.20 14.70
C SER A 39 24.66 -2.97 13.83
N GLN A 40 24.24 -3.15 12.57
CA GLN A 40 24.03 -2.05 11.62
C GLN A 40 22.86 -1.17 12.05
N LEU A 41 21.76 -1.77 12.52
CA LEU A 41 20.64 -1.03 13.07
C LEU A 41 21.00 -0.30 14.36
N ALA A 42 21.79 -0.92 15.25
CA ALA A 42 22.28 -0.29 16.47
C ALA A 42 23.12 0.96 16.14
N ALA A 43 24.01 0.85 15.14
CA ALA A 43 24.78 2.00 14.65
C ALA A 43 23.89 3.08 14.01
N ARG A 44 22.92 2.69 13.17
CA ARG A 44 21.97 3.62 12.51
C ARG A 44 21.16 4.44 13.51
N PHE A 45 20.66 3.81 14.57
CA PHE A 45 19.79 4.45 15.57
C PHE A 45 20.54 4.97 16.81
N GLY A 46 21.86 4.78 16.89
CA GLY A 46 22.66 5.24 18.05
C GLY A 46 22.28 4.55 19.36
N VAL A 47 21.95 3.26 19.33
CA VAL A 47 21.48 2.49 20.49
C VAL A 47 22.26 1.20 20.67
N ASN A 48 22.03 0.51 21.80
CA ASN A 48 22.60 -0.82 22.01
C ASN A 48 21.83 -1.91 21.23
N ARG A 49 22.45 -3.05 20.97
CA ARG A 49 21.84 -4.18 20.23
C ARG A 49 20.60 -4.75 20.92
N HIS A 50 20.51 -4.68 22.25
CA HIS A 50 19.35 -5.20 22.98
C HIS A 50 18.08 -4.39 22.68
N THR A 51 18.21 -3.06 22.51
CA THR A 51 17.10 -2.19 22.14
C THR A 51 16.61 -2.53 20.71
N VAL A 52 17.55 -2.73 19.79
CA VAL A 52 17.24 -3.16 18.41
C VAL A 52 16.56 -4.53 18.40
N ARG A 53 17.13 -5.50 19.13
CA ARG A 53 16.56 -6.85 19.22
C ARG A 53 15.12 -6.82 19.72
N ARG A 54 14.81 -5.98 20.71
CA ARG A 54 13.44 -5.81 21.21
C ARG A 54 12.52 -5.22 20.14
N ALA A 55 12.98 -4.23 19.37
CA ALA A 55 12.21 -3.67 18.26
C ALA A 55 11.95 -4.71 17.17
N LEU A 56 12.96 -5.50 16.80
CA LEU A 56 12.82 -6.58 15.81
C LEU A 56 11.91 -7.71 16.31
N ALA A 57 11.93 -8.03 17.61
CA ALA A 57 11.00 -8.98 18.20
C ALA A 57 9.55 -8.49 18.11
N ASP A 58 9.31 -7.22 18.41
CA ASP A 58 7.99 -6.59 18.26
C ASP A 58 7.49 -6.64 16.81
N LEU A 59 8.35 -6.34 15.83
CA LEU A 59 8.00 -6.51 14.40
C LEU A 59 7.72 -7.97 14.02
N ALA A 60 8.41 -8.92 14.64
CA ALA A 60 8.17 -10.34 14.42
C ALA A 60 6.83 -10.79 15.04
N ASP A 61 6.49 -10.30 16.23
CA ASP A 61 5.20 -10.54 16.90
C ASP A 61 4.04 -9.94 16.10
N GLN A 62 4.25 -8.78 15.47
CA GLN A 62 3.32 -8.18 14.51
C GLN A 62 3.26 -8.95 13.18
N GLY A 63 4.14 -9.93 12.95
CA GLY A 63 4.19 -10.71 11.71
C GLY A 63 4.75 -9.96 10.50
N LEU A 64 5.44 -8.84 10.71
CA LEU A 64 6.04 -8.04 9.64
C LEU A 64 7.38 -8.60 9.18
N VAL A 65 8.10 -9.25 10.09
CA VAL A 65 9.40 -9.86 9.80
C VAL A 65 9.48 -11.30 10.32
N LEU A 66 10.44 -12.06 9.82
CA LEU A 66 10.74 -13.42 10.23
C LEU A 66 12.23 -13.53 10.59
N SER A 67 12.53 -13.92 11.82
CA SER A 67 13.91 -14.21 12.23
C SER A 67 14.30 -15.63 11.81
N ARG A 68 15.40 -15.76 11.07
CA ARG A 68 15.99 -17.05 10.69
C ARG A 68 17.31 -17.23 11.41
N ARG A 69 17.41 -18.24 12.24
CA ARG A 69 18.62 -18.52 13.02
C ARG A 69 19.85 -18.62 12.12
N GLY A 70 20.87 -17.82 12.41
CA GLY A 70 22.12 -17.76 11.65
C GLY A 70 22.06 -17.01 10.31
N ALA A 71 20.85 -16.72 9.79
CA ALA A 71 20.67 -16.04 8.50
C ALA A 71 20.22 -14.58 8.65
N GLY A 72 19.66 -14.18 9.81
CA GLY A 72 19.20 -12.81 10.04
C GLY A 72 17.69 -12.64 10.10
N VAL A 73 17.24 -11.41 9.97
CA VAL A 73 15.82 -11.04 9.99
C VAL A 73 15.38 -10.66 8.59
N PHE A 74 14.29 -11.25 8.11
CA PHE A 74 13.77 -11.05 6.76
C PHE A 74 12.37 -10.45 6.82
N VAL A 75 12.05 -9.59 5.87
CA VAL A 75 10.68 -9.08 5.69
C VAL A 75 9.77 -10.26 5.33
N ARG A 76 8.69 -10.42 6.09
CA ARG A 76 7.78 -11.56 5.90
C ARG A 76 7.03 -11.43 4.59
N GLN A 77 7.11 -12.46 3.78
CA GLN A 77 6.28 -12.63 2.59
C GLN A 77 5.03 -13.42 2.99
N ILE A 78 3.91 -12.72 3.12
CA ILE A 78 2.61 -13.37 3.36
C ILE A 78 1.87 -13.35 2.03
N PRO A 79 1.74 -14.51 1.35
CA PRO A 79 0.87 -14.61 0.20
C PRO A 79 -0.55 -14.17 0.61
N THR A 80 -1.17 -13.34 -0.19
CA THR A 80 -2.56 -12.94 0.04
C THR A 80 -3.39 -13.58 -1.05
N ASP A 81 -4.25 -14.53 -0.66
CA ASP A 81 -5.23 -15.07 -1.57
C ASP A 81 -6.19 -13.95 -2.00
N TYR A 82 -6.20 -13.69 -3.29
CA TYR A 82 -6.99 -12.63 -3.88
C TYR A 82 -7.96 -13.22 -4.91
N PRO A 83 -9.16 -13.66 -4.49
CA PRO A 83 -10.12 -14.25 -5.39
C PRO A 83 -10.58 -13.24 -6.45
N ILE A 84 -10.53 -13.66 -7.72
CA ILE A 84 -10.93 -12.86 -8.87
C ILE A 84 -12.34 -13.29 -9.29
N GLY A 85 -13.35 -12.56 -8.81
CA GLY A 85 -14.75 -12.78 -9.16
C GLY A 85 -15.36 -11.57 -9.89
N THR A 86 -16.66 -11.59 -10.14
CA THR A 86 -17.39 -10.49 -10.79
C THR A 86 -17.43 -9.21 -9.97
N ARG A 87 -17.36 -9.32 -8.64
CA ARG A 87 -17.33 -8.18 -7.69
C ARG A 87 -16.04 -8.21 -6.89
N VAL A 88 -14.94 -7.82 -7.53
CA VAL A 88 -13.63 -7.77 -6.86
C VAL A 88 -13.39 -6.38 -6.32
N ARG A 89 -13.38 -6.27 -5.00
CA ARG A 89 -13.09 -5.02 -4.29
C ARG A 89 -11.89 -5.25 -3.39
N PHE A 90 -10.80 -4.58 -3.67
CA PHE A 90 -9.55 -4.73 -2.93
C PHE A 90 -9.76 -4.70 -1.41
N HIS A 91 -10.45 -3.69 -0.90
CA HIS A 91 -10.69 -3.56 0.55
C HIS A 91 -11.49 -4.73 1.14
N GLN A 92 -12.43 -5.30 0.40
CA GLN A 92 -13.21 -6.44 0.89
C GLN A 92 -12.37 -7.72 0.92
N ASN A 93 -11.60 -7.99 -0.14
CA ASN A 93 -10.77 -9.19 -0.23
C ASN A 93 -9.66 -9.19 0.83
N ILE A 94 -8.98 -8.05 1.04
CA ILE A 94 -7.94 -7.94 2.07
C ILE A 94 -8.54 -8.09 3.47
N ARG A 95 -9.71 -7.51 3.74
CA ARG A 95 -10.41 -7.71 5.03
C ARG A 95 -10.86 -9.15 5.22
N ALA A 96 -11.36 -9.81 4.18
CA ALA A 96 -11.74 -11.23 4.24
C ALA A 96 -10.52 -12.13 4.55
N ALA A 97 -9.33 -11.73 4.13
CA ALA A 97 -8.07 -12.37 4.50
C ALA A 97 -7.55 -11.97 5.92
N GLY A 98 -8.36 -11.26 6.72
CA GLY A 98 -8.01 -10.84 8.09
C GLY A 98 -7.00 -9.69 8.16
N ARG A 99 -6.77 -8.97 7.05
CA ARG A 99 -5.76 -7.92 6.95
C ARG A 99 -6.40 -6.53 6.80
N LEU A 100 -5.65 -5.48 7.15
CA LEU A 100 -6.09 -4.08 7.06
C LEU A 100 -5.74 -3.49 5.69
N PRO A 101 -6.74 -3.22 4.81
CA PRO A 101 -6.50 -2.63 3.51
C PRO A 101 -6.32 -1.12 3.62
N SER A 102 -5.35 -0.59 2.89
CA SER A 102 -5.22 0.84 2.61
C SER A 102 -4.72 1.09 1.19
N ARG A 103 -4.78 2.33 0.73
CA ARG A 103 -4.27 2.75 -0.57
C ARG A 103 -3.50 4.06 -0.42
N LYS A 104 -2.36 4.16 -1.09
CA LYS A 104 -1.58 5.39 -1.23
C LYS A 104 -1.65 5.82 -2.69
N ILE A 105 -2.31 6.93 -2.98
CA ILE A 105 -2.31 7.54 -4.31
C ILE A 105 -0.99 8.30 -4.45
N LEU A 106 -0.23 7.99 -5.50
CA LEU A 106 1.05 8.63 -5.81
C LEU A 106 0.86 9.75 -6.84
N THR A 107 0.02 9.51 -7.85
CA THR A 107 -0.34 10.50 -8.86
C THR A 107 -1.83 10.47 -9.15
N LEU A 108 -2.38 11.64 -9.39
CA LEU A 108 -3.76 11.83 -9.84
C LEU A 108 -3.77 12.98 -10.82
N GLU A 109 -4.06 12.69 -12.07
CA GLU A 109 -4.01 13.65 -13.18
C GLU A 109 -5.24 13.52 -14.08
N THR A 110 -5.53 14.59 -14.82
CA THR A 110 -6.53 14.57 -15.89
C THR A 110 -5.81 14.92 -17.18
N ARG A 111 -5.89 14.04 -18.16
CA ARG A 111 -5.20 14.19 -19.45
C ARG A 111 -6.02 13.58 -20.59
N ALA A 112 -5.62 13.80 -21.82
CA ALA A 112 -6.17 13.09 -22.95
C ALA A 112 -5.87 11.58 -22.83
N ALA A 113 -6.85 10.75 -23.18
CA ALA A 113 -6.70 9.30 -23.25
C ALA A 113 -5.68 8.93 -24.32
N ASP A 114 -4.85 7.94 -24.05
CA ASP A 114 -4.10 7.27 -25.10
C ASP A 114 -5.00 6.33 -25.93
N THR A 115 -4.43 5.73 -26.98
CA THR A 115 -5.20 4.88 -27.91
C THR A 115 -5.81 3.68 -27.21
N ASP A 116 -5.05 2.99 -26.37
CA ASP A 116 -5.50 1.78 -25.68
C ASP A 116 -6.57 2.12 -24.60
N GLU A 117 -6.41 3.24 -23.91
CA GLU A 117 -7.38 3.76 -22.95
C GLU A 117 -8.69 4.17 -23.63
N ALA A 118 -8.61 4.89 -24.73
CA ALA A 118 -9.78 5.32 -25.50
C ALA A 118 -10.56 4.11 -26.04
N GLU A 119 -9.86 3.13 -26.60
CA GLU A 119 -10.47 1.90 -27.09
C GLU A 119 -11.11 1.07 -25.98
N SER A 120 -10.38 0.86 -24.86
CA SER A 120 -10.86 0.09 -23.71
C SER A 120 -12.08 0.71 -23.04
N LEU A 121 -12.20 2.03 -23.05
CA LEU A 121 -13.29 2.78 -22.43
C LEU A 121 -14.38 3.22 -23.44
N ALA A 122 -14.26 2.82 -24.70
CA ALA A 122 -15.13 3.22 -25.81
C ALA A 122 -15.32 4.75 -25.89
N LEU A 123 -14.21 5.49 -25.81
CA LEU A 123 -14.17 6.95 -25.86
C LEU A 123 -13.79 7.45 -27.25
N ALA A 124 -14.24 8.65 -27.60
CA ALA A 124 -13.77 9.35 -28.79
C ALA A 124 -12.28 9.71 -28.67
N THR A 125 -11.59 9.79 -29.82
CA THR A 125 -10.21 10.23 -29.88
C THR A 125 -10.05 11.62 -29.24
N GLY A 126 -9.08 11.79 -28.34
CA GLY A 126 -8.85 13.05 -27.62
C GLY A 126 -9.75 13.29 -26.42
N ALA A 127 -10.64 12.35 -26.07
CA ALA A 127 -11.43 12.44 -24.85
C ALA A 127 -10.52 12.46 -23.61
N PHE A 128 -10.91 13.20 -22.59
CA PHE A 128 -10.16 13.29 -21.34
C PHE A 128 -10.49 12.15 -20.39
N VAL A 129 -9.46 11.72 -19.67
CA VAL A 129 -9.55 10.71 -18.60
C VAL A 129 -8.89 11.20 -17.33
N HIS A 130 -9.41 10.73 -16.20
CA HIS A 130 -8.73 10.84 -14.90
C HIS A 130 -7.88 9.59 -14.70
N VAL A 131 -6.59 9.78 -14.45
CA VAL A 131 -5.64 8.68 -14.21
C VAL A 131 -5.14 8.75 -12.77
N SER A 132 -5.37 7.69 -12.03
CA SER A 132 -4.88 7.54 -10.65
C SER A 132 -3.90 6.38 -10.59
N LYS A 133 -2.67 6.63 -10.14
CA LYS A 133 -1.63 5.61 -9.93
C LYS A 133 -1.26 5.57 -8.45
N GLY A 134 -0.93 4.39 -7.95
CA GLY A 134 -0.54 4.27 -6.55
C GLY A 134 -0.29 2.84 -6.11
N GLN A 135 -0.23 2.69 -4.80
CA GLN A 135 0.02 1.43 -4.12
C GLN A 135 -1.23 0.97 -3.36
N SER A 136 -1.54 -0.30 -3.47
CA SER A 136 -2.48 -0.99 -2.59
C SER A 136 -1.69 -1.66 -1.48
N LEU A 137 -2.10 -1.44 -0.23
CA LEU A 137 -1.38 -1.92 0.95
C LEU A 137 -2.28 -2.84 1.77
N ALA A 138 -1.65 -3.85 2.38
CA ALA A 138 -2.26 -4.72 3.38
C ALA A 138 -1.39 -4.68 4.64
N ASP A 139 -1.96 -4.29 5.78
CA ASP A 139 -1.24 -4.04 7.06
C ASP A 139 -0.07 -3.05 6.90
N GLY A 140 -0.28 -2.00 6.10
CA GLY A 140 0.76 -1.01 5.80
C GLY A 140 1.80 -1.45 4.76
N MET A 141 1.84 -2.74 4.37
CA MET A 141 2.80 -3.28 3.41
C MET A 141 2.27 -3.19 1.98
N PRO A 142 3.06 -2.68 1.01
CA PRO A 142 2.69 -2.68 -0.40
C PRO A 142 2.49 -4.10 -0.92
N VAL A 143 1.32 -4.37 -1.52
CA VAL A 143 1.00 -5.69 -2.12
C VAL A 143 0.73 -5.60 -3.61
N ALA A 144 0.43 -4.42 -4.15
CA ALA A 144 0.25 -4.21 -5.57
C ALA A 144 0.39 -2.74 -5.93
N PHE A 145 0.89 -2.47 -7.14
CA PHE A 145 0.71 -1.19 -7.82
C PHE A 145 -0.58 -1.21 -8.62
N PHE A 146 -1.22 -0.07 -8.74
CA PHE A 146 -2.39 0.08 -9.59
C PHE A 146 -2.29 1.33 -10.48
N THR A 147 -2.85 1.22 -11.67
CA THR A 147 -3.27 2.35 -12.49
C THR A 147 -4.77 2.20 -12.71
N SER A 148 -5.52 3.26 -12.46
CA SER A 148 -6.96 3.30 -12.69
C SER A 148 -7.28 4.48 -13.60
N VAL A 149 -8.02 4.23 -14.66
CA VAL A 149 -8.40 5.21 -15.68
C VAL A 149 -9.91 5.33 -15.70
N PHE A 150 -10.42 6.56 -15.70
CA PHE A 150 -11.84 6.85 -15.64
C PHE A 150 -12.23 7.92 -16.67
N PRO A 151 -13.36 7.80 -17.37
CA PRO A 151 -13.85 8.83 -18.28
C PRO A 151 -14.14 10.15 -17.54
N ALA A 152 -13.42 11.23 -17.88
CA ALA A 152 -13.54 12.50 -17.17
C ALA A 152 -14.93 13.15 -17.36
N ALA A 153 -15.51 13.03 -18.54
CA ALA A 153 -16.83 13.58 -18.83
C ALA A 153 -17.96 12.95 -18.00
N LEU A 154 -17.83 11.65 -17.67
CA LEU A 154 -18.82 10.94 -16.84
C LEU A 154 -18.61 11.17 -15.35
N LEU A 155 -17.41 11.51 -14.93
CA LEU A 155 -17.00 11.54 -13.52
C LEU A 155 -16.22 12.82 -13.17
N PRO A 156 -16.75 14.03 -13.47
CA PRO A 156 -15.97 15.27 -13.36
C PRO A 156 -15.47 15.55 -11.93
N GLN A 157 -16.15 15.07 -10.89
CA GLN A 157 -15.80 15.30 -9.49
C GLN A 157 -14.93 14.16 -8.89
N LEU A 158 -14.63 13.11 -9.66
CA LEU A 158 -13.92 11.94 -9.16
C LEU A 158 -12.53 12.26 -8.55
N PRO A 159 -11.71 13.15 -9.12
CA PRO A 159 -10.41 13.48 -8.53
C PRO A 159 -10.52 14.03 -7.12
N GLU A 160 -11.50 14.90 -6.85
CA GLU A 160 -11.73 15.46 -5.52
C GLU A 160 -12.10 14.38 -4.51
N HIS A 161 -13.00 13.47 -4.88
CA HIS A 161 -13.41 12.37 -4.01
C HIS A 161 -12.27 11.36 -3.80
N LEU A 162 -11.47 11.06 -4.82
CA LEU A 162 -10.31 10.16 -4.70
C LEU A 162 -9.24 10.72 -3.77
N SER A 163 -8.94 12.02 -3.84
CA SER A 163 -7.95 12.66 -2.98
C SER A 163 -8.35 12.62 -1.50
N ARG A 164 -9.66 12.70 -1.21
CA ARG A 164 -10.18 12.66 0.17
C ARG A 164 -10.26 11.25 0.76
N THR A 165 -10.59 10.25 -0.05
CA THR A 165 -10.93 8.91 0.49
C THR A 165 -9.91 7.84 0.14
N SER A 166 -9.06 8.06 -0.86
CA SER A 166 -8.15 7.05 -1.48
C SER A 166 -8.86 5.74 -1.86
N SER A 167 -10.19 5.74 -1.92
CA SER A 167 -11.03 4.56 -2.18
C SER A 167 -11.87 4.76 -3.42
N VAL A 168 -11.56 4.03 -4.50
CA VAL A 168 -12.32 4.06 -5.76
C VAL A 168 -13.81 3.81 -5.53
N THR A 169 -14.16 2.80 -4.74
CA THR A 169 -15.56 2.47 -4.46
C THR A 169 -16.30 3.62 -3.76
N LYS A 170 -15.67 4.26 -2.77
CA LYS A 170 -16.28 5.40 -2.07
C LYS A 170 -16.39 6.62 -2.98
N ALA A 171 -15.36 6.89 -3.78
CA ALA A 171 -15.34 8.00 -4.72
C ALA A 171 -16.39 7.84 -5.80
N LEU A 172 -16.53 6.66 -6.41
CA LEU A 172 -17.56 6.36 -7.40
C LEU A 172 -18.96 6.50 -6.80
N LYS A 173 -19.18 6.02 -5.58
CA LYS A 173 -20.46 6.18 -4.88
C LYS A 173 -20.81 7.66 -4.67
N ALA A 174 -19.83 8.48 -4.32
CA ALA A 174 -20.02 9.93 -4.19
C ALA A 174 -20.31 10.62 -5.53
N CYS A 175 -19.83 10.06 -6.65
CA CYS A 175 -20.16 10.50 -8.00
C CYS A 175 -21.50 9.92 -8.53
N GLY A 176 -22.32 9.29 -7.68
CA GLY A 176 -23.63 8.75 -8.09
C GLY A 176 -23.59 7.33 -8.68
N ILE A 177 -22.45 6.65 -8.63
CA ILE A 177 -22.31 5.24 -9.06
C ILE A 177 -22.30 4.35 -7.81
N PRO A 178 -23.44 3.82 -7.37
CA PRO A 178 -23.54 3.08 -6.10
C PRO A 178 -22.90 1.71 -6.18
N ASP A 179 -22.85 1.09 -7.35
CA ASP A 179 -22.31 -0.25 -7.58
C ASP A 179 -21.71 -0.40 -8.99
N TYR A 180 -20.79 -1.32 -9.13
CA TYR A 180 -20.18 -1.69 -10.40
C TYR A 180 -19.69 -3.14 -10.37
N THR A 181 -19.66 -3.78 -11.52
CA THR A 181 -19.16 -5.14 -11.70
C THR A 181 -18.02 -5.15 -12.70
N ARG A 182 -17.21 -6.19 -12.61
CA ARG A 182 -16.13 -6.41 -13.55
C ARG A 182 -16.69 -7.00 -14.85
N ALA A 183 -16.44 -6.36 -15.97
CA ALA A 183 -16.77 -6.87 -17.29
C ALA A 183 -15.77 -7.94 -17.76
N SER A 184 -14.48 -7.66 -17.61
CA SER A 184 -13.42 -8.57 -18.06
C SER A 184 -12.18 -8.50 -17.17
N THR A 185 -11.31 -9.50 -17.27
CA THR A 185 -9.97 -9.51 -16.69
C THR A 185 -9.01 -10.15 -17.68
N ARG A 186 -7.90 -9.48 -17.94
CA ARG A 186 -6.76 -10.06 -18.68
C ARG A 186 -5.58 -10.15 -17.71
N ILE A 187 -4.97 -11.32 -17.62
CA ILE A 187 -3.74 -11.53 -16.84
C ILE A 187 -2.62 -11.74 -17.85
N THR A 188 -1.58 -10.92 -17.75
CA THR A 188 -0.37 -11.00 -18.57
C THR A 188 0.85 -11.06 -17.67
N THR A 189 1.90 -11.68 -18.16
CA THR A 189 3.20 -11.74 -17.47
C THR A 189 4.22 -10.97 -18.30
N HIS A 190 5.03 -10.19 -17.65
CA HIS A 190 6.15 -9.47 -18.23
C HIS A 190 7.43 -9.84 -17.51
N ARG A 191 8.56 -9.76 -18.21
CA ARG A 191 9.85 -9.91 -17.56
C ARG A 191 10.07 -8.73 -16.63
N ALA A 192 10.45 -9.00 -15.37
CA ALA A 192 10.78 -7.95 -14.43
C ALA A 192 11.95 -7.11 -14.95
N THR A 193 11.82 -5.80 -14.87
CA THR A 193 12.88 -4.84 -15.16
C THR A 193 13.37 -4.21 -13.86
N PRO A 194 14.61 -3.67 -13.81
CA PRO A 194 15.13 -3.05 -12.59
C PRO A 194 14.31 -1.87 -12.06
N THR A 195 13.34 -1.41 -12.83
CA THR A 195 12.51 -0.21 -12.51
C THR A 195 11.11 -0.58 -12.00
N LEU A 196 10.84 -1.87 -11.78
CA LEU A 196 9.60 -2.37 -11.19
C LEU A 196 9.86 -2.92 -9.80
#